data_a6c82a7dc858435c91bfefe96cb12362
#
_entry.id   a6c82a7dc858435c91bfefe96cb12362
#
_cell.length_a   1.000
_cell.length_b   1.000
_cell.length_c   1.000
_cell.angle_alpha   90.00
_cell.angle_beta   90.00
_cell.angle_gamma   90.00
#
_symmetry.space_group_name_H-M   'P 1'
#
loop_
_entity.id
_entity.type
_entity.pdbx_description
1 polymer ?
#
loop_
_entity_poly.entity_id
_entity_poly.type
_entity_poly.pdbx_seq_one_letter_code
_entity_poly.pdbx_strand_id
1 'polypeptide(L)'
;MDANGETREAVYDVAGTPDNGAWVDPRSCAPTGRGHTSLCTVWQDPDFDPRENAFYYARVLENPSCRWSTLQCQAAGVNPFAENCAEQAAAKTEALQDEGAVGEIYSRCCLDPADQPFYSPVIQERAWTSPIWYQALAEESEPADQEQ
;
A
#
# COMPACT_ATOMS: atom_id res chain seq x y z
N MET A 1 23.11 9.97 5.46
CA MET A 1 24.18 10.33 4.49
C MET A 1 25.47 10.27 5.28
N ASP A 2 26.36 9.38 4.91
CA ASP A 2 27.64 9.23 5.59
C ASP A 2 28.60 10.41 5.29
N ALA A 3 29.78 10.40 5.92
CA ALA A 3 30.80 11.45 5.74
C ALA A 3 31.32 11.58 4.29
N ASN A 4 31.06 10.58 3.43
CA ASN A 4 31.46 10.56 2.02
C ASN A 4 30.30 11.00 1.09
N GLY A 5 29.15 11.34 1.63
CA GLY A 5 27.96 11.72 0.87
C GLY A 5 27.16 10.53 0.31
N GLU A 6 27.48 9.31 0.72
CA GLU A 6 26.73 8.11 0.34
C GLU A 6 25.46 7.95 1.20
N THR A 7 24.41 7.41 0.59
CA THR A 7 23.17 7.10 1.29
C THR A 7 23.02 5.58 1.37
N ARG A 8 22.62 5.11 2.56
CA ARG A 8 22.26 3.72 2.81
C ARG A 8 20.77 3.64 3.15
N GLU A 9 20.06 2.69 2.58
CA GLU A 9 18.70 2.36 2.93
C GLU A 9 18.66 0.97 3.56
N ALA A 10 17.90 0.83 4.65
CA ALA A 10 17.62 -0.46 5.28
C ALA A 10 16.14 -0.55 5.63
N VAL A 11 15.56 -1.73 5.46
CA VAL A 11 14.15 -2.02 5.76
C VAL A 11 14.10 -3.13 6.80
N TYR A 12 13.33 -2.89 7.86
CA TYR A 12 13.16 -3.82 8.97
C TYR A 12 11.69 -4.11 9.20
N ASP A 13 11.34 -5.37 9.35
CA ASP A 13 10.01 -5.77 9.80
C ASP A 13 9.93 -5.66 11.32
N VAL A 14 9.34 -4.58 11.81
CA VAL A 14 9.37 -4.21 13.23
C VAL A 14 8.14 -4.65 14.01
N ALA A 15 7.04 -4.97 13.33
CA ALA A 15 5.81 -5.47 13.95
C ALA A 15 4.95 -6.22 12.93
N GLY A 16 4.11 -7.12 13.43
CA GLY A 16 3.22 -7.93 12.60
C GLY A 16 3.85 -9.25 12.17
N THR A 17 3.28 -9.85 11.13
CA THR A 17 3.74 -11.12 10.56
C THR A 17 3.74 -10.97 9.04
N PRO A 18 4.89 -10.72 8.40
CA PRO A 18 4.98 -10.48 6.96
C PRO A 18 4.36 -11.60 6.12
N ASP A 19 4.70 -12.86 6.45
CA ASP A 19 4.22 -14.05 5.75
C ASP A 19 3.02 -14.70 6.46
N ASN A 20 1.95 -13.93 6.67
CA ASN A 20 0.78 -14.41 7.40
C ASN A 20 -0.18 -15.25 6.54
N GLY A 21 0.13 -15.50 5.26
CA GLY A 21 -0.67 -16.23 4.32
C GLY A 21 -1.99 -15.53 3.96
N ALA A 22 -2.09 -14.23 4.19
CA ALA A 22 -3.28 -13.48 3.86
C ALA A 22 -3.46 -13.34 2.35
N TRP A 23 -4.67 -13.59 1.90
CA TRP A 23 -5.10 -13.34 0.52
C TRP A 23 -6.61 -13.05 0.48
N VAL A 24 -7.09 -12.62 -0.66
CA VAL A 24 -8.51 -12.41 -0.90
C VAL A 24 -8.93 -13.15 -2.17
N ASP A 25 -10.05 -13.86 -2.10
CA ASP A 25 -10.65 -14.41 -3.30
C ASP A 25 -11.32 -13.28 -4.09
N PRO A 26 -10.84 -12.93 -5.29
CA PRO A 26 -11.38 -11.81 -6.04
C PRO A 26 -12.82 -12.05 -6.54
N ARG A 27 -13.29 -13.31 -6.56
CA ARG A 27 -14.65 -13.66 -6.98
C ARG A 27 -15.70 -13.37 -5.91
N SER A 28 -15.33 -13.58 -4.66
CA SER A 28 -16.23 -13.38 -3.51
C SER A 28 -15.85 -12.16 -2.68
N CYS A 29 -14.66 -11.63 -2.88
CA CYS A 29 -13.99 -10.63 -2.04
C CYS A 29 -13.90 -11.04 -0.56
N ALA A 30 -13.96 -12.35 -0.30
CA ALA A 30 -13.80 -12.90 1.04
C ALA A 30 -12.31 -12.89 1.43
N PRO A 31 -11.91 -12.15 2.48
CA PRO A 31 -10.54 -12.14 2.94
C PRO A 31 -10.23 -13.45 3.68
N THR A 32 -8.99 -13.91 3.56
CA THR A 32 -8.44 -15.04 4.31
C THR A 32 -7.13 -14.65 4.97
N GLY A 33 -6.65 -15.49 5.87
CA GLY A 33 -5.44 -15.24 6.64
C GLY A 33 -5.70 -14.45 7.92
N ARG A 34 -4.64 -14.20 8.66
CA ARG A 34 -4.68 -13.47 9.93
C ARG A 34 -4.09 -12.09 9.73
N GLY A 35 -4.64 -11.13 10.44
CA GLY A 35 -4.13 -9.76 10.49
C GLY A 35 -4.25 -9.21 11.90
N HIS A 36 -3.80 -7.99 12.08
CA HIS A 36 -3.87 -7.27 13.34
C HIS A 36 -4.69 -5.99 13.15
N THR A 37 -5.60 -5.72 14.07
CA THR A 37 -6.38 -4.48 14.05
C THR A 37 -5.55 -3.26 14.50
N SER A 38 -4.48 -3.53 15.25
CA SER A 38 -3.50 -2.54 15.68
C SER A 38 -2.16 -3.21 15.92
N LEU A 39 -1.09 -2.49 15.68
CA LEU A 39 0.28 -2.90 15.96
C LEU A 39 0.96 -1.82 16.80
N CYS A 40 1.75 -2.25 17.79
CA CYS A 40 2.56 -1.37 18.60
C CYS A 40 3.88 -2.05 18.88
N THR A 41 4.97 -1.33 18.70
CA THR A 41 6.31 -1.82 18.99
C THR A 41 7.23 -0.68 19.39
N VAL A 42 8.31 -1.03 20.08
CA VAL A 42 9.48 -0.18 20.28
C VAL A 42 10.63 -0.83 19.52
N TRP A 43 11.23 -0.10 18.63
CA TRP A 43 12.35 -0.57 17.82
C TRP A 43 13.54 0.36 17.98
N GLN A 44 14.73 -0.23 18.02
CA GLN A 44 15.99 0.49 18.00
C GLN A 44 16.77 0.08 16.76
N ASP A 45 17.34 1.06 16.07
CA ASP A 45 18.18 0.78 14.92
C ASP A 45 19.47 0.07 15.38
N PRO A 46 19.70 -1.19 14.95
CA PRO A 46 20.89 -1.92 15.31
C PRO A 46 22.18 -1.35 14.70
N ASP A 47 22.02 -0.56 13.63
CA ASP A 47 23.13 0.04 12.88
C ASP A 47 23.21 1.57 13.08
N PHE A 48 22.60 2.08 14.16
CA PHE A 48 22.57 3.50 14.44
C PHE A 48 23.97 4.06 14.74
N ASP A 49 24.42 5.04 13.95
CA ASP A 49 25.62 5.81 14.23
C ASP A 49 25.22 7.27 14.56
N PRO A 50 25.52 7.77 15.78
CA PRO A 50 25.17 9.14 16.17
C PRO A 50 25.92 10.22 15.38
N ARG A 51 26.94 9.87 14.61
CA ARG A 51 27.72 10.79 13.76
C ARG A 51 27.12 10.94 12.36
N GLU A 52 26.14 10.12 12.00
CA GLU A 52 25.51 10.14 10.69
C GLU A 52 24.11 10.75 10.75
N ASN A 53 23.77 11.55 9.75
CA ASN A 53 22.40 12.00 9.58
C ASN A 53 21.52 10.85 9.10
N ALA A 54 20.35 10.73 9.67
CA ALA A 54 19.39 9.70 9.29
C ALA A 54 17.96 10.23 9.25
N PHE A 55 17.08 9.52 8.57
CA PHE A 55 15.65 9.70 8.72
C PHE A 55 14.95 8.34 8.77
N TYR A 56 13.91 8.27 9.53
CA TYR A 56 13.12 7.06 9.74
C TYR A 56 11.66 7.32 9.42
N TYR A 57 11.02 6.37 8.78
CA TYR A 57 9.57 6.37 8.62
C TYR A 57 9.05 4.94 8.70
N ALA A 58 7.83 4.78 9.16
CA ALA A 58 7.16 3.48 9.14
C ALA A 58 6.25 3.37 7.94
N ARG A 59 6.21 2.19 7.36
CA ARG A 59 5.26 1.80 6.32
C ARG A 59 4.41 0.66 6.84
N VAL A 60 3.09 0.84 6.81
CA VAL A 60 2.12 -0.17 7.18
C VAL A 60 1.57 -0.80 5.92
N LEU A 61 1.54 -2.12 5.85
CA LEU A 61 0.92 -2.89 4.78
C LEU A 61 -0.33 -3.55 5.33
N GLU A 62 -1.47 -3.33 4.67
CA GLU A 62 -2.69 -4.08 4.94
C GLU A 62 -2.65 -5.46 4.29
N ASN A 63 -3.49 -6.38 4.77
CA ASN A 63 -3.74 -7.61 4.05
C ASN A 63 -4.38 -7.31 2.68
N PRO A 64 -4.16 -8.16 1.67
CA PRO A 64 -4.79 -7.99 0.38
C PRO A 64 -6.31 -7.90 0.49
N SER A 65 -6.92 -7.02 -0.27
CA SER A 65 -8.37 -6.83 -0.38
C SER A 65 -8.78 -6.66 -1.83
N CYS A 66 -10.08 -6.82 -2.12
CA CYS A 66 -10.57 -6.46 -3.44
C CYS A 66 -10.40 -4.96 -3.70
N ARG A 67 -10.03 -4.63 -4.93
CA ARG A 67 -10.03 -3.25 -5.38
C ARG A 67 -11.46 -2.68 -5.27
N TRP A 68 -11.57 -1.41 -4.92
CA TRP A 68 -12.85 -0.72 -4.78
C TRP A 68 -13.76 -0.88 -6.02
N SER A 69 -13.19 -0.86 -7.24
CA SER A 69 -13.94 -1.07 -8.48
C SER A 69 -14.52 -2.48 -8.59
N THR A 70 -13.80 -3.50 -8.14
CA THR A 70 -14.29 -4.87 -8.06
C THR A 70 -15.47 -4.98 -7.10
N LEU A 71 -15.37 -4.35 -5.93
CA LEU A 71 -16.46 -4.29 -4.94
C LEU A 71 -17.68 -3.55 -5.48
N GLN A 72 -17.50 -2.46 -6.20
CA GLN A 72 -18.60 -1.73 -6.84
C GLN A 72 -19.31 -2.57 -7.91
N CYS A 73 -18.54 -3.27 -8.76
CA CYS A 73 -19.11 -4.14 -9.76
C CYS A 73 -19.96 -5.25 -9.13
N GLN A 74 -19.45 -5.91 -8.10
CA GLN A 74 -20.17 -6.95 -7.37
C GLN A 74 -21.42 -6.40 -6.68
N ALA A 75 -21.33 -5.23 -6.04
CA ALA A 75 -22.48 -4.57 -5.41
C ALA A 75 -23.58 -4.20 -6.41
N ALA A 76 -23.21 -3.88 -7.64
CA ALA A 76 -24.13 -3.64 -8.74
C ALA A 76 -24.74 -4.93 -9.33
N GLY A 77 -24.26 -6.11 -8.89
CA GLY A 77 -24.68 -7.40 -9.43
C GLY A 77 -24.03 -7.73 -10.77
N VAL A 78 -22.87 -7.14 -11.07
CA VAL A 78 -22.00 -7.50 -12.20
C VAL A 78 -20.83 -8.29 -11.65
N ASN A 79 -20.73 -9.57 -12.00
CA ASN A 79 -19.61 -10.40 -11.59
C ASN A 79 -18.46 -10.28 -12.61
N PRO A 80 -17.33 -9.65 -12.25
CA PRO A 80 -16.19 -9.46 -13.16
C PRO A 80 -15.58 -10.76 -13.69
N PHE A 81 -15.83 -11.87 -13.02
CA PHE A 81 -15.22 -13.17 -13.31
C PHE A 81 -16.22 -14.19 -13.94
N ALA A 82 -17.43 -13.73 -14.24
CA ALA A 82 -18.41 -14.56 -14.94
C ALA A 82 -18.18 -14.52 -16.46
N GLU A 83 -18.38 -15.65 -17.15
CA GLU A 83 -18.28 -15.73 -18.61
C GLU A 83 -19.24 -14.75 -19.31
N ASN A 84 -20.39 -14.48 -18.69
CA ASN A 84 -21.40 -13.54 -19.17
C ASN A 84 -21.30 -12.15 -18.52
N CYS A 85 -20.12 -11.74 -18.04
CA CYS A 85 -19.90 -10.45 -17.40
C CYS A 85 -20.39 -9.28 -18.28
N ALA A 86 -20.07 -9.29 -19.56
CA ALA A 86 -20.46 -8.23 -20.51
C ALA A 86 -21.99 -8.10 -20.64
N GLU A 87 -22.73 -9.22 -20.64
CA GLU A 87 -24.19 -9.22 -20.67
C GLU A 87 -24.78 -8.64 -19.37
N GLN A 88 -24.21 -9.02 -18.23
CA GLN A 88 -24.60 -8.46 -16.92
C GLN A 88 -24.35 -6.95 -16.88
N ALA A 89 -23.19 -6.50 -17.32
CA ALA A 89 -22.82 -5.09 -17.37
C ALA A 89 -23.74 -4.28 -18.27
N ALA A 90 -24.06 -4.80 -19.47
CA ALA A 90 -24.98 -4.17 -20.39
C ALA A 90 -26.39 -4.03 -19.80
N ALA A 91 -26.96 -5.10 -19.24
CA ALA A 91 -28.30 -5.08 -18.65
C ALA A 91 -28.39 -4.10 -17.46
N LYS A 92 -27.34 -4.02 -16.63
CA LYS A 92 -27.29 -3.06 -15.51
C LYS A 92 -27.11 -1.62 -15.97
N THR A 93 -26.34 -1.41 -17.02
CA THR A 93 -26.19 -0.10 -17.65
C THR A 93 -27.50 0.41 -18.25
N GLU A 94 -28.22 -0.45 -19.00
CA GLU A 94 -29.51 -0.14 -19.58
C GLU A 94 -30.54 0.25 -18.49
N ALA A 95 -30.63 -0.51 -17.42
CA ALA A 95 -31.52 -0.19 -16.30
C ALA A 95 -31.26 1.20 -15.71
N LEU A 96 -30.01 1.62 -15.58
CA LEU A 96 -29.66 2.96 -15.09
C LEU A 96 -29.90 4.05 -16.15
N GLN A 97 -29.74 3.73 -17.42
CA GLN A 97 -30.05 4.66 -18.51
C GLN A 97 -31.53 4.97 -18.59
N ASP A 98 -32.41 4.00 -18.32
CA ASP A 98 -33.85 4.20 -18.19
C ASP A 98 -34.21 5.14 -17.04
N GLU A 99 -33.35 5.22 -16.01
CA GLU A 99 -33.46 6.17 -14.89
C GLU A 99 -32.79 7.52 -15.16
N GLY A 100 -32.21 7.72 -16.36
CA GLY A 100 -31.60 8.97 -16.81
C GLY A 100 -30.08 9.04 -16.72
N ALA A 101 -29.40 7.95 -16.41
CA ALA A 101 -27.94 7.89 -16.47
C ALA A 101 -27.42 7.93 -17.90
N VAL A 102 -26.19 8.39 -18.12
CA VAL A 102 -25.60 8.54 -19.46
C VAL A 102 -24.27 7.77 -19.51
N GLY A 103 -24.04 7.07 -20.62
CA GLY A 103 -22.79 6.37 -20.92
C GLY A 103 -22.78 4.91 -20.51
N GLU A 104 -21.67 4.23 -20.78
CA GLU A 104 -21.43 2.84 -20.44
C GLU A 104 -20.85 2.71 -19.02
N ILE A 105 -21.71 2.54 -18.03
CA ILE A 105 -21.36 2.67 -16.63
C ILE A 105 -20.54 1.47 -16.13
N TYR A 106 -20.94 0.25 -16.51
CA TYR A 106 -20.36 -0.98 -16.00
C TYR A 106 -19.46 -1.73 -17.00
N SER A 107 -19.16 -1.17 -18.16
CA SER A 107 -18.30 -1.83 -19.17
C SER A 107 -16.91 -2.19 -18.62
N ARG A 108 -16.38 -1.36 -17.73
CA ARG A 108 -15.08 -1.61 -17.09
C ARG A 108 -15.06 -2.68 -16.00
N CYS A 109 -16.22 -3.21 -15.64
CA CYS A 109 -16.28 -4.34 -14.70
C CYS A 109 -15.70 -5.63 -15.29
N CYS A 110 -15.71 -5.75 -16.60
CA CYS A 110 -15.33 -6.97 -17.32
C CYS A 110 -13.94 -6.88 -17.94
N LEU A 111 -13.05 -6.06 -17.36
CA LEU A 111 -11.65 -5.98 -17.80
C LEU A 111 -10.91 -7.27 -17.45
N ASP A 112 -10.22 -7.86 -18.43
CA ASP A 112 -9.33 -8.98 -18.18
C ASP A 112 -7.96 -8.46 -17.74
N PRO A 113 -7.43 -8.88 -16.57
CA PRO A 113 -6.08 -8.53 -16.14
C PRO A 113 -4.99 -8.96 -17.13
N ALA A 114 -5.24 -10.01 -17.92
CA ALA A 114 -4.29 -10.46 -18.94
C ALA A 114 -4.14 -9.45 -20.09
N ASP A 115 -5.22 -8.76 -20.44
CA ASP A 115 -5.25 -7.74 -21.49
C ASP A 115 -4.91 -6.33 -20.97
N GLN A 116 -4.97 -6.14 -19.65
CA GLN A 116 -4.81 -4.84 -18.98
C GLN A 116 -3.70 -4.91 -17.92
N PRO A 117 -2.43 -4.78 -18.30
CA PRO A 117 -1.29 -5.04 -17.40
C PRO A 117 -1.23 -4.14 -16.15
N PHE A 118 -1.96 -3.00 -16.17
CA PHE A 118 -2.04 -2.09 -15.03
C PHE A 118 -3.30 -2.30 -14.17
N TYR A 119 -4.16 -3.23 -14.55
CA TYR A 119 -5.35 -3.57 -13.80
C TYR A 119 -5.12 -4.79 -12.92
N SER A 120 -5.46 -4.68 -11.64
CA SER A 120 -5.55 -5.81 -10.73
C SER A 120 -6.87 -5.73 -9.97
N PRO A 121 -7.65 -6.81 -9.91
CA PRO A 121 -8.87 -6.87 -9.11
C PRO A 121 -8.62 -6.86 -7.60
N VAL A 122 -7.37 -7.11 -7.21
CA VAL A 122 -6.91 -7.16 -5.81
C VAL A 122 -5.84 -6.10 -5.61
N ILE A 123 -5.87 -5.46 -4.46
CA ILE A 123 -4.88 -4.46 -4.03
C ILE A 123 -4.38 -4.79 -2.62
N GLN A 124 -3.23 -4.24 -2.30
CA GLN A 124 -2.71 -4.19 -0.94
C GLN A 124 -2.46 -2.72 -0.59
N GLU A 125 -3.28 -2.19 0.28
CA GLU A 125 -3.18 -0.80 0.70
C GLU A 125 -1.95 -0.59 1.60
N ARG A 126 -1.45 0.64 1.56
CA ARG A 126 -0.23 1.04 2.26
C ARG A 126 -0.42 2.41 2.87
N ALA A 127 0.10 2.58 4.07
CA ALA A 127 0.21 3.86 4.72
C ALA A 127 1.65 4.16 5.10
N TRP A 128 2.02 5.43 5.11
CA TRP A 128 3.35 5.91 5.54
C TRP A 128 3.18 6.95 6.63
N THR A 129 4.08 6.93 7.59
CA THR A 129 4.20 8.02 8.55
C THR A 129 4.97 9.19 7.95
N SER A 130 4.88 10.34 8.59
CA SER A 130 5.87 11.39 8.38
C SER A 130 7.27 10.90 8.79
N PRO A 131 8.35 11.38 8.15
CA PRO A 131 9.70 11.03 8.54
C PRO A 131 10.07 11.66 9.89
N ILE A 132 10.84 10.92 10.66
CA ILE A 132 11.55 11.41 11.85
C ILE A 132 12.99 11.64 11.44
N TRP A 133 13.46 12.86 11.55
CA TRP A 133 14.81 13.24 11.17
C TRP A 133 15.74 13.17 12.36
N TYR A 134 16.88 12.55 12.17
CA TYR A 134 18.01 12.62 13.09
C TYR A 134 19.12 13.41 12.42
N GLN A 135 19.63 14.40 13.13
CA GLN A 135 20.80 15.19 12.73
C GLN A 135 21.94 14.86 13.66
N ALA A 136 23.07 14.46 13.09
CA ALA A 136 24.29 14.26 13.83
C ALA A 136 24.68 15.57 14.54
N LEU A 137 25.12 15.45 15.79
CA LEU A 137 25.67 16.58 16.50
C LEU A 137 27.00 16.98 15.84
N ALA A 138 27.16 18.26 15.54
CA ALA A 138 28.45 18.78 15.10
C ALA A 138 29.46 18.54 16.23
N GLU A 139 30.61 17.98 15.90
CA GLU A 139 31.72 17.93 16.86
C GLU A 139 32.04 19.38 17.25
N GLU A 140 31.90 19.72 18.54
CA GLU A 140 32.40 20.98 19.07
C GLU A 140 33.91 21.01 18.81
N SER A 141 34.34 21.83 17.86
CA SER A 141 35.75 22.09 17.67
C SER A 141 36.28 22.65 18.99
N GLU A 142 37.14 21.89 19.67
CA GLU A 142 37.88 22.41 20.83
C GLU A 142 38.50 23.75 20.45
N PRO A 143 38.30 24.80 21.26
CA PRO A 143 38.95 26.07 21.00
C PRO A 143 40.47 25.84 21.02
N ALA A 144 41.13 26.18 19.91
CA ALA A 144 42.58 26.14 19.83
C ALA A 144 43.17 26.97 21.01
N ASP A 145 43.88 26.28 21.89
CA ASP A 145 44.60 26.89 22.99
C ASP A 145 45.53 27.96 22.38
N GLN A 146 45.21 29.22 22.65
CA GLN A 146 46.09 30.35 22.29
C GLN A 146 47.22 30.35 23.29
N GLU A 147 48.31 29.66 22.94
CA GLU A 147 49.58 29.90 23.61
C GLU A 147 50.06 31.33 23.33
N GLN A 148 50.11 32.09 24.42
CA GLN A 148 50.80 33.38 24.47
C GLN A 148 52.28 33.15 24.66
#